data_e0952d5515ebdeeff383e7539c6b3dd1
#
_entry.id   e0952d5515ebdeeff383e7539c6b3dd1
#
_cell.length_a   1.000
_cell.length_b   1.000
_cell.length_c   1.000
_cell.angle_alpha   90.00
_cell.angle_beta   90.00
_cell.angle_gamma   90.00
#
_symmetry.space_group_name_H-M   'P 1'
#
loop_
_entity.id
_entity.type
_entity.pdbx_description
1 polymer ?
#
loop_
_entity_poly.entity_id
_entity_poly.type
_entity_poly.pdbx_seq_one_letter_code
_entity_poly.pdbx_strand_id
1 'polypeptide(L)'
;MLTDEQRESFDRDGFLVLEGAVGLDACARLMARAEALVEAFEPETVSVFSTKDQARTTDDYFLSSGGEVRFFFEEEAFDDAGHLRQPKELSINKIGHAEHDLDPVFSEFSRQPAFAAIATDLGFTDPLLLQSMYIFKQPKIGGEVVNHQDATFLYTDPVTVTGFWVALQDATLENGCLWALPGGHKTTLRKRFAVNDDRTTRFDTLDPAPLPPSDDPAMVPLEARAGTLVLLHGLLPHASGPNRSSRSRHAYSVHLIDGSADYPADNWLQRAADKPLRGF
;
A
#
# COMPACT_ATOMS: atom_id res chain seq x y z
N MET A 1 -10.17 14.19 -13.78
CA MET A 1 -9.29 14.21 -14.96
C MET A 1 -8.04 14.99 -14.61
N LEU A 2 -6.88 14.43 -14.92
CA LEU A 2 -5.59 15.07 -14.75
C LEU A 2 -5.39 16.13 -15.85
N THR A 3 -4.75 17.24 -15.50
CA THR A 3 -4.27 18.21 -16.50
C THR A 3 -3.06 17.65 -17.24
N ASP A 4 -2.71 18.24 -18.39
CA ASP A 4 -1.48 17.88 -19.12
C ASP A 4 -0.23 18.04 -18.23
N GLU A 5 -0.14 19.15 -17.51
CA GLU A 5 0.96 19.43 -16.58
C GLU A 5 1.07 18.37 -15.47
N GLN A 6 -0.06 17.89 -14.94
CA GLN A 6 -0.08 16.82 -13.93
C GLN A 6 0.40 15.49 -14.51
N ARG A 7 0.00 15.13 -15.75
CA ARG A 7 0.51 13.94 -16.44
C ARG A 7 2.02 14.05 -16.69
N GLU A 8 2.48 15.17 -17.21
CA GLU A 8 3.92 15.43 -17.41
C GLU A 8 4.71 15.36 -16.10
N SER A 9 4.14 15.85 -14.99
CA SER A 9 4.77 15.74 -13.67
C SER A 9 4.87 14.28 -13.22
N PHE A 10 3.80 13.49 -13.37
CA PHE A 10 3.82 12.06 -13.05
C PHE A 10 4.85 11.31 -13.90
N ASP A 11 4.91 11.58 -15.21
CA ASP A 11 5.88 10.96 -16.13
C ASP A 11 7.32 11.36 -15.81
N ARG A 12 7.53 12.58 -15.31
CA ARG A 12 8.85 13.08 -14.94
C ARG A 12 9.33 12.49 -13.63
N ASP A 13 8.48 12.49 -12.59
CA ASP A 13 8.85 12.24 -11.21
C ASP A 13 8.46 10.84 -10.73
N GLY A 14 7.47 10.18 -11.36
CA GLY A 14 6.94 8.87 -10.97
C GLY A 14 5.95 8.93 -9.82
N PHE A 15 5.60 10.12 -9.35
CA PHE A 15 4.53 10.37 -8.40
C PHE A 15 3.80 11.67 -8.71
N LEU A 16 2.59 11.80 -8.17
CA LEU A 16 1.79 13.02 -8.26
C LEU A 16 1.02 13.23 -6.97
N VAL A 17 1.07 14.43 -6.42
CA VAL A 17 0.34 14.83 -5.21
C VAL A 17 -0.86 15.68 -5.61
N LEU A 18 -2.07 15.20 -5.32
CA LEU A 18 -3.33 15.85 -5.62
C LEU A 18 -4.02 16.27 -4.33
N GLU A 19 -3.75 17.48 -3.86
CA GLU A 19 -4.35 18.02 -2.64
C GLU A 19 -5.87 18.18 -2.79
N GLY A 20 -6.61 17.79 -1.73
CA GLY A 20 -8.06 17.95 -1.68
C GLY A 20 -8.83 17.09 -2.71
N ALA A 21 -8.18 16.07 -3.29
CA ALA A 21 -8.82 15.17 -4.26
C ALA A 21 -9.93 14.32 -3.64
N VAL A 22 -9.90 14.13 -2.34
CA VAL A 22 -10.87 13.34 -1.56
C VAL A 22 -11.51 14.22 -0.49
N GLY A 23 -12.84 14.21 -0.41
CA GLY A 23 -13.58 14.95 0.62
C GLY A 23 -13.30 14.41 2.04
N LEU A 24 -13.22 15.31 3.01
CA LEU A 24 -12.97 14.93 4.42
C LEU A 24 -14.06 14.03 5.00
N ASP A 25 -15.31 14.15 4.53
CA ASP A 25 -16.40 13.25 4.94
C ASP A 25 -16.15 11.82 4.46
N ALA A 26 -15.58 11.63 3.27
CA ALA A 26 -15.20 10.31 2.78
C ALA A 26 -14.03 9.74 3.60
N CYS A 27 -13.04 10.56 3.94
CA CYS A 27 -11.96 10.16 4.86
C CYS A 27 -12.53 9.71 6.21
N ALA A 28 -13.44 10.48 6.80
CA ALA A 28 -14.07 10.15 8.08
C ALA A 28 -14.88 8.84 8.01
N ARG A 29 -15.61 8.59 6.92
CA ARG A 29 -16.36 7.34 6.70
C ARG A 29 -15.43 6.13 6.65
N LEU A 30 -14.29 6.22 5.94
CA LEU A 30 -13.31 5.14 5.87
C LEU A 30 -12.67 4.87 7.23
N MET A 31 -12.32 5.91 7.99
CA MET A 31 -11.77 5.77 9.33
C MET A 31 -12.76 5.10 10.28
N ALA A 32 -13.99 5.56 10.32
CA ALA A 32 -15.04 4.96 11.16
C ALA A 32 -15.30 3.48 10.79
N ARG A 33 -15.23 3.16 9.48
CA ARG A 33 -15.38 1.76 9.05
C ARG A 33 -14.22 0.89 9.49
N ALA A 34 -12.99 1.36 9.35
CA ALA A 34 -11.80 0.65 9.81
C ALA A 34 -11.80 0.43 11.33
N GLU A 35 -12.21 1.43 12.11
CA GLU A 35 -12.38 1.32 13.56
C GLU A 35 -13.39 0.23 13.91
N ALA A 36 -14.56 0.20 13.26
CA ALA A 36 -15.57 -0.83 13.48
C ALA A 36 -15.08 -2.23 13.10
N LEU A 37 -14.27 -2.35 12.05
CA LEU A 37 -13.65 -3.63 11.67
C LEU A 37 -12.64 -4.09 12.73
N VAL A 38 -11.81 -3.20 13.26
CA VAL A 38 -10.86 -3.51 14.33
C VAL A 38 -11.57 -3.87 15.64
N GLU A 39 -12.65 -3.16 15.99
CA GLU A 39 -13.47 -3.47 17.17
C GLU A 39 -14.01 -4.90 17.09
N ALA A 40 -14.57 -5.27 15.95
CA ALA A 40 -15.15 -6.60 15.72
C ALA A 40 -14.10 -7.71 15.55
N PHE A 41 -12.83 -7.36 15.33
CA PHE A 41 -11.77 -8.33 15.14
C PHE A 41 -11.36 -8.99 16.46
N GLU A 42 -11.54 -10.31 16.53
CA GLU A 42 -11.01 -11.16 17.59
C GLU A 42 -9.85 -12.00 17.04
N PRO A 43 -8.61 -11.77 17.48
CA PRO A 43 -7.44 -12.42 16.91
C PRO A 43 -7.36 -13.88 17.34
N GLU A 44 -7.72 -14.79 16.44
CA GLU A 44 -7.45 -16.23 16.59
C GLU A 44 -5.97 -16.55 16.29
N THR A 45 -5.35 -15.75 15.41
CA THR A 45 -3.95 -15.84 15.01
C THR A 45 -3.34 -14.45 15.01
N VAL A 46 -2.15 -14.33 15.61
CA VAL A 46 -1.39 -13.07 15.60
C VAL A 46 -0.42 -13.10 14.42
N SER A 47 -0.62 -12.22 13.45
CA SER A 47 0.34 -11.95 12.39
C SER A 47 0.90 -10.54 12.54
N VAL A 48 2.22 -10.43 12.59
CA VAL A 48 2.96 -9.17 12.76
C VAL A 48 3.54 -8.76 11.43
N PHE A 49 3.30 -7.52 11.01
CA PHE A 49 3.86 -6.99 9.79
C PHE A 49 5.17 -6.23 10.08
N SER A 50 6.23 -6.58 9.34
CA SER A 50 7.50 -5.85 9.36
C SER A 50 8.08 -5.82 7.94
N THR A 51 8.63 -4.69 7.54
CA THR A 51 9.36 -4.54 6.29
C THR A 51 10.87 -4.71 6.47
N LYS A 52 11.37 -4.68 7.70
CA LYS A 52 12.81 -4.82 8.03
C LYS A 52 13.27 -6.26 7.88
N ASP A 53 12.43 -7.19 8.31
CA ASP A 53 12.68 -8.62 8.22
C ASP A 53 11.65 -9.24 7.27
N GLN A 54 12.03 -9.36 6.00
CA GLN A 54 11.16 -9.87 4.93
C GLN A 54 10.77 -11.36 5.13
N ALA A 55 11.36 -12.04 6.12
CA ALA A 55 10.97 -13.42 6.47
C ALA A 55 9.52 -13.53 6.97
N ARG A 56 8.92 -12.46 7.47
CA ARG A 56 7.53 -12.44 7.99
C ARG A 56 6.45 -12.30 6.92
N THR A 57 6.82 -11.96 5.69
CA THR A 57 5.88 -11.98 4.55
C THR A 57 5.66 -13.38 4.00
N THR A 58 6.16 -14.41 4.69
CA THR A 58 6.11 -15.81 4.26
C THR A 58 5.16 -16.67 5.07
N ASP A 59 4.45 -16.12 6.08
CA ASP A 59 3.46 -16.90 6.80
C ASP A 59 2.20 -17.14 5.94
N ASP A 60 1.55 -18.27 6.14
CA ASP A 60 0.35 -18.65 5.40
C ASP A 60 -0.80 -17.66 5.58
N TYR A 61 -0.85 -16.96 6.72
CA TYR A 61 -1.84 -15.94 7.00
C TYR A 61 -1.67 -14.75 6.04
N PHE A 62 -0.42 -14.31 5.81
CA PHE A 62 -0.13 -13.26 4.83
C PHE A 62 -0.36 -13.76 3.39
N LEU A 63 0.25 -14.89 3.00
CA LEU A 63 0.20 -15.38 1.63
C LEU A 63 -1.22 -15.73 1.13
N SER A 64 -2.15 -16.04 2.05
CA SER A 64 -3.55 -16.30 1.71
C SER A 64 -4.47 -15.10 1.89
N SER A 65 -3.95 -13.92 2.22
CA SER A 65 -4.75 -12.72 2.47
C SER A 65 -5.18 -11.94 1.22
N GLY A 66 -4.66 -12.29 0.05
CA GLY A 66 -4.92 -11.57 -1.21
C GLY A 66 -6.40 -11.44 -1.60
N GLY A 67 -7.25 -12.39 -1.20
CA GLY A 67 -8.69 -12.38 -1.42
C GLY A 67 -9.52 -12.20 -0.14
N GLU A 68 -8.93 -11.72 0.96
CA GLU A 68 -9.54 -11.65 2.28
C GLU A 68 -9.35 -10.26 2.90
N VAL A 69 -10.09 -10.01 3.99
CA VAL A 69 -9.88 -8.85 4.88
C VAL A 69 -9.21 -9.38 6.14
N ARG A 70 -7.92 -9.09 6.29
CA ARG A 70 -7.10 -9.59 7.41
C ARG A 70 -6.39 -8.46 8.11
N PHE A 71 -6.03 -8.69 9.38
CA PHE A 71 -5.45 -7.71 10.28
C PHE A 71 -4.02 -8.12 10.62
N PHE A 72 -3.13 -7.13 10.58
CA PHE A 72 -1.71 -7.33 10.89
C PHE A 72 -1.31 -6.36 11.98
N PHE A 73 -0.61 -6.86 12.99
CA PHE A 73 -0.12 -6.06 14.11
C PHE A 73 1.17 -5.32 13.76
N GLU A 74 1.41 -4.20 14.46
CA GLU A 74 2.70 -3.51 14.43
C GLU A 74 3.81 -4.40 15.00
N GLU A 75 5.04 -4.23 14.51
CA GLU A 75 6.20 -4.99 14.98
C GLU A 75 6.43 -4.82 16.48
N GLU A 76 6.24 -3.61 16.99
CA GLU A 76 6.43 -3.25 18.39
C GLU A 76 5.13 -3.40 19.24
N ALA A 77 4.10 -4.06 18.70
CA ALA A 77 2.81 -4.19 19.41
C ALA A 77 2.88 -5.06 20.67
N PHE A 78 3.81 -6.00 20.73
CA PHE A 78 3.91 -6.97 21.82
C PHE A 78 5.17 -6.77 22.66
N ASP A 79 5.07 -7.11 23.94
CA ASP A 79 6.23 -7.24 24.84
C ASP A 79 6.91 -8.61 24.70
N ASP A 80 8.00 -8.84 25.41
CA ASP A 80 8.76 -10.10 25.38
C ASP A 80 7.95 -11.31 25.92
N ALA A 81 6.87 -11.06 26.66
CA ALA A 81 5.96 -12.07 27.19
C ALA A 81 4.77 -12.32 26.23
N GLY A 82 4.68 -11.61 25.12
CA GLY A 82 3.61 -11.73 24.12
C GLY A 82 2.33 -10.97 24.46
N HIS A 83 2.36 -10.05 25.43
CA HIS A 83 1.22 -9.20 25.75
C HIS A 83 1.25 -7.93 24.93
N LEU A 84 0.06 -7.41 24.54
CA LEU A 84 -0.04 -6.11 23.90
C LEU A 84 0.48 -4.99 24.81
N ARG A 85 1.36 -4.15 24.27
CA ARG A 85 1.92 -2.98 24.97
C ARG A 85 0.92 -1.82 25.11
N GLN A 86 -0.11 -1.82 24.25
CA GLN A 86 -1.16 -0.81 24.22
C GLN A 86 -2.47 -1.46 23.72
N PRO A 87 -3.63 -0.79 23.85
CA PRO A 87 -4.91 -1.33 23.37
C PRO A 87 -4.85 -1.85 21.93
N LYS A 88 -5.66 -2.87 21.61
CA LYS A 88 -5.71 -3.52 20.28
C LYS A 88 -5.85 -2.49 19.15
N GLU A 89 -6.71 -1.49 19.32
CA GLU A 89 -7.02 -0.43 18.37
C GLU A 89 -5.78 0.40 18.00
N LEU A 90 -4.82 0.49 18.91
CA LEU A 90 -3.55 1.20 18.73
C LEU A 90 -2.38 0.26 18.40
N SER A 91 -2.66 -1.02 18.18
CA SER A 91 -1.65 -2.05 17.94
C SER A 91 -1.69 -2.64 16.52
N ILE A 92 -2.77 -2.38 15.77
CA ILE A 92 -2.91 -2.85 14.38
C ILE A 92 -2.08 -1.95 13.45
N ASN A 93 -1.24 -2.55 12.63
CA ASN A 93 -0.47 -1.90 11.58
C ASN A 93 -1.34 -1.59 10.35
N LYS A 94 -2.04 -2.62 9.84
CA LYS A 94 -2.89 -2.51 8.66
C LYS A 94 -4.01 -3.54 8.64
N ILE A 95 -5.04 -3.22 7.86
CA ILE A 95 -6.01 -4.17 7.31
C ILE A 95 -5.63 -4.38 5.84
N GLY A 96 -5.73 -5.56 5.31
CA GLY A 96 -5.44 -5.90 3.90
C GLY A 96 -5.96 -7.30 3.56
N HIS A 97 -6.16 -7.65 2.32
CA HIS A 97 -5.72 -6.91 1.13
C HIS A 97 -6.85 -6.79 0.10
N ALA A 98 -8.11 -7.08 0.50
CA ALA A 98 -9.27 -7.11 -0.39
C ALA A 98 -10.48 -6.29 0.12
N GLU A 99 -10.25 -5.24 0.94
CA GLU A 99 -11.35 -4.38 1.43
C GLU A 99 -12.13 -3.75 0.27
N HIS A 100 -11.43 -3.34 -0.81
CA HIS A 100 -12.04 -2.78 -2.01
C HIS A 100 -13.05 -3.72 -2.70
N ASP A 101 -13.03 -5.01 -2.40
CA ASP A 101 -13.94 -6.01 -2.95
C ASP A 101 -14.97 -6.53 -1.94
N LEU A 102 -14.56 -6.68 -0.68
CA LEU A 102 -15.32 -7.41 0.33
C LEU A 102 -16.07 -6.50 1.31
N ASP A 103 -15.65 -5.24 1.43
CA ASP A 103 -16.31 -4.28 2.32
C ASP A 103 -17.06 -3.22 1.50
N PRO A 104 -18.36 -3.01 1.73
CA PRO A 104 -19.16 -2.11 0.90
C PRO A 104 -18.70 -0.65 0.96
N VAL A 105 -18.18 -0.18 2.09
CA VAL A 105 -17.72 1.22 2.25
C VAL A 105 -16.41 1.42 1.46
N PHE A 106 -15.48 0.50 1.59
CA PHE A 106 -14.22 0.54 0.84
C PHE A 106 -14.42 0.26 -0.65
N SER A 107 -15.38 -0.61 -1.01
CA SER A 107 -15.72 -0.91 -2.40
C SER A 107 -16.29 0.32 -3.13
N GLU A 108 -17.27 1.01 -2.53
CA GLU A 108 -17.83 2.26 -3.06
C GLU A 108 -16.75 3.33 -3.23
N PHE A 109 -15.90 3.50 -2.22
CA PHE A 109 -14.83 4.50 -2.25
C PHE A 109 -13.79 4.19 -3.32
N SER A 110 -13.34 2.95 -3.43
CA SER A 110 -12.26 2.55 -4.35
C SER A 110 -12.70 2.65 -5.81
N ARG A 111 -14.01 2.56 -6.09
CA ARG A 111 -14.56 2.59 -7.44
C ARG A 111 -15.25 3.91 -7.80
N GLN A 112 -14.87 5.00 -7.12
CA GLN A 112 -15.41 6.31 -7.45
C GLN A 112 -15.00 6.76 -8.86
N PRO A 113 -15.89 7.44 -9.62
CA PRO A 113 -15.62 7.86 -11.00
C PRO A 113 -14.36 8.70 -11.17
N ALA A 114 -13.96 9.45 -10.13
CA ALA A 114 -12.73 10.25 -10.16
C ALA A 114 -11.47 9.36 -10.29
N PHE A 115 -11.43 8.21 -9.61
CA PHE A 115 -10.30 7.29 -9.69
C PHE A 115 -10.25 6.57 -11.04
N ALA A 116 -11.41 6.18 -11.60
CA ALA A 116 -11.51 5.64 -12.95
C ALA A 116 -10.99 6.63 -14.00
N ALA A 117 -11.37 7.90 -13.89
CA ALA A 117 -10.89 8.96 -14.78
C ALA A 117 -9.37 9.14 -14.69
N ILE A 118 -8.81 9.14 -13.47
CA ILE A 118 -7.35 9.22 -13.26
C ILE A 118 -6.65 8.01 -13.89
N ALA A 119 -7.14 6.79 -13.69
CA ALA A 119 -6.57 5.60 -14.32
C ALA A 119 -6.55 5.71 -15.85
N THR A 120 -7.65 6.19 -16.46
CA THR A 120 -7.71 6.47 -17.89
C THR A 120 -6.68 7.51 -18.33
N ASP A 121 -6.54 8.62 -17.59
CA ASP A 121 -5.58 9.68 -17.87
C ASP A 121 -4.12 9.21 -17.75
N LEU A 122 -3.86 8.17 -16.93
CA LEU A 122 -2.56 7.51 -16.80
C LEU A 122 -2.31 6.42 -17.87
N GLY A 123 -3.27 6.22 -18.79
CA GLY A 123 -3.11 5.32 -19.94
C GLY A 123 -3.53 3.87 -19.69
N PHE A 124 -4.20 3.57 -18.56
CA PHE A 124 -4.78 2.23 -18.35
C PHE A 124 -5.86 1.94 -19.40
N THR A 125 -5.78 0.77 -19.99
CA THR A 125 -6.76 0.28 -20.97
C THR A 125 -7.81 -0.64 -20.34
N ASP A 126 -7.42 -1.42 -19.35
CA ASP A 126 -8.27 -2.30 -18.55
C ASP A 126 -7.85 -2.22 -17.07
N PRO A 127 -8.17 -1.11 -16.37
CA PRO A 127 -7.73 -0.91 -14.98
C PRO A 127 -8.44 -1.88 -14.04
N LEU A 128 -7.68 -2.76 -13.40
CA LEU A 128 -8.13 -3.72 -12.40
C LEU A 128 -7.61 -3.33 -11.02
N LEU A 129 -8.49 -3.36 -10.00
CA LEU A 129 -8.10 -3.16 -8.62
C LEU A 129 -7.52 -4.46 -8.07
N LEU A 130 -6.22 -4.47 -7.77
CA LEU A 130 -5.50 -5.67 -7.37
C LEU A 130 -5.49 -5.87 -5.87
N GLN A 131 -5.15 -4.81 -5.13
CA GLN A 131 -4.92 -4.85 -3.69
C GLN A 131 -5.41 -3.56 -3.04
N SER A 132 -5.89 -3.66 -1.81
CA SER A 132 -6.09 -2.49 -0.94
C SER A 132 -5.47 -2.70 0.43
N MET A 133 -5.11 -1.61 1.09
CA MET A 133 -4.61 -1.61 2.45
C MET A 133 -5.10 -0.38 3.20
N TYR A 134 -5.70 -0.59 4.37
CA TYR A 134 -5.88 0.46 5.34
C TYR A 134 -4.70 0.46 6.32
N ILE A 135 -3.93 1.53 6.37
CA ILE A 135 -2.68 1.64 7.11
C ILE A 135 -2.87 2.59 8.29
N PHE A 136 -2.67 2.12 9.51
CA PHE A 136 -2.89 2.91 10.73
C PHE A 136 -1.69 3.78 11.11
N LYS A 137 -0.46 3.32 10.87
CA LYS A 137 0.77 3.99 11.29
C LYS A 137 0.63 4.52 12.72
N GLN A 138 0.55 3.60 13.65
CA GLN A 138 0.14 3.84 15.04
C GLN A 138 1.04 4.84 15.78
N PRO A 139 0.48 5.59 16.74
CA PRO A 139 1.28 6.48 17.58
C PRO A 139 2.41 5.70 18.28
N LYS A 140 3.61 6.26 18.31
CA LYS A 140 4.81 5.79 19.01
C LYS A 140 5.42 4.49 18.46
N ILE A 141 4.63 3.53 18.00
CA ILE A 141 5.08 2.21 17.55
C ILE A 141 4.92 1.98 16.04
N GLY A 142 4.36 2.94 15.30
CA GLY A 142 4.17 2.82 13.85
C GLY A 142 5.48 2.48 13.15
N GLY A 143 5.54 1.30 12.54
CA GLY A 143 6.74 0.75 11.94
C GLY A 143 7.22 1.54 10.72
N GLU A 144 8.50 1.47 10.44
CA GLU A 144 9.08 1.95 9.20
C GLU A 144 8.61 1.09 8.02
N VAL A 145 8.41 1.71 6.86
CA VAL A 145 8.34 1.03 5.57
C VAL A 145 9.62 1.38 4.83
N VAL A 146 10.53 0.41 4.73
CA VAL A 146 11.83 0.60 4.07
C VAL A 146 11.65 0.89 2.57
N ASN A 147 12.65 1.51 1.97
CA ASN A 147 12.59 1.89 0.56
C ASN A 147 12.37 0.65 -0.34
N HIS A 148 11.36 0.71 -1.19
CA HIS A 148 10.93 -0.40 -2.05
C HIS A 148 10.27 0.14 -3.34
N GLN A 149 10.02 -0.77 -4.25
CA GLN A 149 9.22 -0.57 -5.45
C GLN A 149 7.97 -1.47 -5.31
N ASP A 150 6.76 -0.94 -5.50
CA ASP A 150 5.52 -1.74 -5.38
C ASP A 150 5.50 -2.93 -6.35
N ALA A 151 6.07 -2.75 -7.55
CA ALA A 151 6.19 -3.81 -8.55
C ALA A 151 7.03 -5.01 -8.06
N THR A 152 7.82 -4.86 -6.99
CA THR A 152 8.49 -6.00 -6.35
C THR A 152 7.49 -7.04 -5.87
N PHE A 153 6.34 -6.61 -5.35
CA PHE A 153 5.32 -7.47 -4.74
C PHE A 153 4.09 -7.66 -5.63
N LEU A 154 3.86 -6.73 -6.58
CA LEU A 154 2.67 -6.67 -7.42
C LEU A 154 3.07 -6.62 -8.91
N TYR A 155 3.87 -7.60 -9.32
CA TYR A 155 4.50 -7.64 -10.63
C TYR A 155 3.52 -7.92 -11.76
N THR A 156 3.65 -7.16 -12.85
CA THR A 156 3.03 -7.44 -14.17
C THR A 156 4.10 -7.33 -15.25
N ASP A 157 3.89 -7.95 -16.40
CA ASP A 157 4.76 -7.81 -17.58
C ASP A 157 3.95 -7.32 -18.79
N PRO A 158 4.18 -6.09 -19.28
CA PRO A 158 5.05 -5.05 -18.68
C PRO A 158 4.55 -4.56 -17.33
N VAL A 159 5.43 -3.87 -16.55
CA VAL A 159 5.05 -3.32 -15.25
C VAL A 159 4.02 -2.20 -15.42
N THR A 160 2.82 -2.41 -14.87
CA THR A 160 1.70 -1.47 -14.95
C THR A 160 1.20 -1.00 -13.59
N VAL A 161 1.64 -1.64 -12.49
CA VAL A 161 1.12 -1.33 -11.16
C VAL A 161 1.29 0.14 -10.80
N THR A 162 0.21 0.74 -10.30
CA THR A 162 0.19 2.12 -9.80
C THR A 162 -0.56 2.17 -8.48
N GLY A 163 0.06 2.76 -7.48
CA GLY A 163 -0.52 2.96 -6.15
C GLY A 163 -1.34 4.27 -6.09
N PHE A 164 -2.56 4.17 -5.60
CA PHE A 164 -3.42 5.30 -5.23
C PHE A 164 -3.43 5.36 -3.70
N TRP A 165 -2.63 6.23 -3.13
CA TRP A 165 -2.49 6.38 -1.69
C TRP A 165 -3.21 7.64 -1.21
N VAL A 166 -4.19 7.48 -0.32
CA VAL A 166 -5.02 8.56 0.22
C VAL A 166 -4.64 8.83 1.67
N ALA A 167 -4.24 10.06 1.97
CA ALA A 167 -4.06 10.54 3.33
C ALA A 167 -5.44 10.71 3.98
N LEU A 168 -5.78 9.87 4.97
CA LEU A 168 -7.02 10.01 5.73
C LEU A 168 -6.85 10.95 6.93
N GLN A 169 -5.62 11.12 7.37
CA GLN A 169 -5.14 12.09 8.36
C GLN A 169 -3.94 12.82 7.81
N ASP A 170 -3.58 13.96 8.38
CA ASP A 170 -2.37 14.68 8.00
C ASP A 170 -1.13 13.79 8.17
N ALA A 171 -0.37 13.65 7.10
CA ALA A 171 0.89 12.95 7.07
C ALA A 171 2.03 13.97 7.05
N THR A 172 2.85 13.95 8.09
CA THR A 172 3.95 14.89 8.29
C THR A 172 5.26 14.16 8.50
N LEU A 173 6.37 14.87 8.49
CA LEU A 173 7.68 14.32 8.85
C LEU A 173 7.68 13.65 10.24
N GLU A 174 6.90 14.17 11.19
CA GLU A 174 6.86 13.67 12.57
C GLU A 174 6.12 12.34 12.72
N ASN A 175 5.05 12.12 11.92
CA ASN A 175 4.21 10.93 12.04
C ASN A 175 4.37 9.94 10.87
N GLY A 176 5.43 10.09 10.06
CA GLY A 176 5.81 9.15 9.03
C GLY A 176 5.09 9.36 7.70
N CYS A 177 5.22 10.54 7.09
CA CYS A 177 4.81 10.77 5.71
C CYS A 177 5.56 9.86 4.73
N LEU A 178 5.09 9.81 3.50
CA LEU A 178 5.82 9.14 2.42
C LEU A 178 7.09 9.92 2.05
N TRP A 179 8.07 9.19 1.54
CA TRP A 179 9.27 9.70 0.89
C TRP A 179 9.41 9.03 -0.47
N ALA A 180 9.80 9.75 -1.49
CA ALA A 180 9.96 9.21 -2.83
C ALA A 180 11.24 9.72 -3.49
N LEU A 181 11.80 8.93 -4.41
CA LEU A 181 12.93 9.34 -5.26
C LEU A 181 12.39 9.90 -6.59
N PRO A 182 12.38 11.24 -6.81
CA PRO A 182 11.89 11.80 -8.07
C PRO A 182 12.63 11.22 -9.27
N GLY A 183 11.88 10.75 -10.27
CA GLY A 183 12.44 10.11 -11.47
C GLY A 183 12.97 8.69 -11.27
N GLY A 184 12.93 8.17 -10.04
CA GLY A 184 13.45 6.83 -9.72
C GLY A 184 12.71 5.68 -10.40
N HIS A 185 11.48 5.89 -10.83
CA HIS A 185 10.69 4.92 -11.61
C HIS A 185 11.24 4.65 -13.03
N LYS A 186 12.14 5.52 -13.54
CA LYS A 186 12.84 5.33 -14.83
C LYS A 186 13.96 4.30 -14.77
N THR A 187 14.21 3.76 -13.58
CA THR A 187 15.14 2.65 -13.38
C THR A 187 14.41 1.31 -13.47
N THR A 188 15.19 0.23 -13.64
CA THR A 188 14.64 -1.13 -13.69
C THR A 188 14.11 -1.59 -12.32
N LEU A 189 13.19 -2.56 -12.33
CA LEU A 189 12.78 -3.28 -11.13
C LEU A 189 14.00 -4.03 -10.55
N ARG A 190 14.25 -3.86 -9.24
CA ARG A 190 15.41 -4.48 -8.56
C ARG A 190 15.18 -5.95 -8.24
N LYS A 191 14.03 -6.24 -7.69
CA LYS A 191 13.67 -7.58 -7.22
C LYS A 191 12.20 -7.87 -7.53
N ARG A 192 11.89 -9.15 -7.67
CA ARG A 192 10.53 -9.65 -7.73
C ARG A 192 10.30 -10.65 -6.60
N PHE A 193 9.25 -10.47 -5.82
CA PHE A 193 8.78 -11.42 -4.82
C PHE A 193 7.84 -12.43 -5.48
N ALA A 194 8.14 -13.70 -5.33
CA ALA A 194 7.37 -14.77 -5.94
C ALA A 194 7.18 -15.95 -4.98
N VAL A 195 6.19 -16.77 -5.25
CA VAL A 195 5.84 -17.99 -4.49
C VAL A 195 6.11 -19.22 -5.35
N ASN A 196 6.83 -20.16 -4.77
CA ASN A 196 7.12 -21.45 -5.39
C ASN A 196 5.91 -22.40 -5.30
N ASP A 197 5.92 -23.49 -6.06
CA ASP A 197 4.87 -24.52 -6.06
C ASP A 197 4.68 -25.16 -4.67
N ASP A 198 5.73 -25.24 -3.87
CA ASP A 198 5.71 -25.75 -2.49
C ASP A 198 5.29 -24.69 -1.45
N ARG A 199 4.82 -23.51 -1.91
CA ARG A 199 4.41 -22.34 -1.11
C ARG A 199 5.55 -21.66 -0.34
N THR A 200 6.80 -22.03 -0.56
CA THR A 200 7.93 -21.21 -0.12
C THR A 200 8.03 -19.94 -0.96
N THR A 201 8.68 -18.93 -0.41
CA THR A 201 8.82 -17.63 -1.09
C THR A 201 10.27 -17.41 -1.53
N ARG A 202 10.44 -16.61 -2.57
CA ARG A 202 11.74 -16.19 -3.07
C ARG A 202 11.74 -14.75 -3.51
N PHE A 203 12.94 -14.16 -3.56
CA PHE A 203 13.18 -12.91 -4.27
C PHE A 203 14.08 -13.19 -5.48
N ASP A 204 13.53 -12.98 -6.66
CA ASP A 204 14.29 -13.01 -7.89
C ASP A 204 14.98 -11.65 -8.07
N THR A 205 16.32 -11.62 -8.11
CA THR A 205 17.07 -10.39 -8.37
C THR A 205 17.11 -10.14 -9.87
N LEU A 206 16.48 -9.04 -10.29
CA LEU A 206 16.42 -8.62 -11.70
C LEU A 206 17.53 -7.61 -12.03
N ASP A 207 17.83 -6.72 -11.08
CA ASP A 207 18.94 -5.80 -11.15
C ASP A 207 19.65 -5.78 -9.79
N PRO A 208 20.96 -6.11 -9.73
CA PRO A 208 21.72 -6.19 -8.48
C PRO A 208 22.04 -4.81 -7.87
N ALA A 209 21.80 -3.71 -8.59
CA ALA A 209 22.01 -2.39 -8.03
C ALA A 209 21.05 -2.17 -6.83
N PRO A 210 21.55 -1.69 -5.67
CA PRO A 210 20.69 -1.46 -4.52
C PRO A 210 19.73 -0.30 -4.78
N LEU A 211 18.56 -0.34 -4.12
CA LEU A 211 17.76 0.86 -3.96
C LEU A 211 18.51 1.84 -3.03
N PRO A 212 18.32 3.17 -3.20
CA PRO A 212 18.89 4.14 -2.27
C PRO A 212 18.36 3.88 -0.86
N PRO A 213 19.10 4.16 0.21
CA PRO A 213 18.58 4.09 1.57
C PRO A 213 17.44 5.10 1.76
N SER A 214 16.57 4.86 2.76
CA SER A 214 15.41 5.73 3.01
C SER A 214 15.78 7.17 3.40
N ASP A 215 17.01 7.38 3.88
CA ASP A 215 17.59 8.68 4.25
C ASP A 215 18.51 9.27 3.17
N ASP A 216 18.48 8.75 1.95
CA ASP A 216 19.23 9.31 0.83
C ASP A 216 18.80 10.77 0.60
N PRO A 217 19.74 11.71 0.45
CA PRO A 217 19.43 13.13 0.26
C PRO A 217 18.66 13.45 -1.04
N ALA A 218 18.59 12.52 -1.99
CA ALA A 218 17.78 12.66 -3.20
C ALA A 218 16.30 12.29 -2.97
N MET A 219 15.97 11.61 -1.87
CA MET A 219 14.59 11.35 -1.49
C MET A 219 13.92 12.64 -1.03
N VAL A 220 12.68 12.84 -1.44
CA VAL A 220 11.88 14.00 -1.04
C VAL A 220 10.70 13.58 -0.18
N PRO A 221 10.37 14.34 0.89
CA PRO A 221 9.20 14.04 1.69
C PRO A 221 7.91 14.45 0.94
N LEU A 222 6.91 13.60 1.00
CA LEU A 222 5.57 13.86 0.49
C LEU A 222 4.63 14.09 1.69
N GLU A 223 4.77 15.25 2.34
CA GLU A 223 3.80 15.65 3.36
C GLU A 223 2.44 15.88 2.70
N ALA A 224 1.38 15.42 3.35
CA ALA A 224 0.04 15.44 2.78
C ALA A 224 -1.00 15.77 3.86
N ARG A 225 -1.88 16.72 3.58
CA ARG A 225 -3.06 16.96 4.40
C ARG A 225 -4.10 15.86 4.17
N ALA A 226 -4.97 15.65 5.15
CA ALA A 226 -6.11 14.77 4.99
C ALA A 226 -6.91 15.12 3.71
N GLY A 227 -7.31 14.11 2.94
CA GLY A 227 -7.98 14.27 1.65
C GLY A 227 -7.04 14.41 0.44
N THR A 228 -5.72 14.34 0.64
CA THR A 228 -4.74 14.31 -0.46
C THR A 228 -4.65 12.90 -1.04
N LEU A 229 -4.69 12.78 -2.37
CA LEU A 229 -4.36 11.57 -3.11
C LEU A 229 -2.92 11.67 -3.63
N VAL A 230 -2.09 10.69 -3.32
CA VAL A 230 -0.75 10.54 -3.89
C VAL A 230 -0.77 9.35 -4.84
N LEU A 231 -0.42 9.60 -6.11
CA LEU A 231 -0.22 8.56 -7.10
C LEU A 231 1.24 8.14 -7.10
N LEU A 232 1.51 6.83 -7.12
CA LEU A 232 2.85 6.24 -7.07
C LEU A 232 3.02 5.24 -8.21
N HIS A 233 3.97 5.48 -9.10
CA HIS A 233 4.33 4.51 -10.15
C HIS A 233 4.96 3.26 -9.52
N GLY A 234 4.62 2.06 -9.98
CA GLY A 234 5.07 0.81 -9.39
C GLY A 234 6.58 0.59 -9.35
N LEU A 235 7.33 1.25 -10.23
CA LEU A 235 8.80 1.23 -10.20
C LEU A 235 9.43 2.35 -9.36
N LEU A 236 8.61 3.24 -8.77
CA LEU A 236 9.13 4.35 -7.98
C LEU A 236 9.68 3.85 -6.63
N PRO A 237 10.98 4.08 -6.33
CA PRO A 237 11.49 3.87 -4.99
C PRO A 237 10.83 4.84 -4.01
N HIS A 238 10.17 4.29 -3.00
CA HIS A 238 9.52 5.08 -1.97
C HIS A 238 9.56 4.39 -0.61
N ALA A 239 9.42 5.17 0.44
CA ALA A 239 9.55 4.75 1.82
C ALA A 239 8.59 5.53 2.72
N SER A 240 8.52 5.16 4.00
CA SER A 240 7.81 5.91 5.03
C SER A 240 8.50 5.69 6.36
N GLY A 241 8.97 6.76 6.99
CA GLY A 241 9.65 6.70 8.29
C GLY A 241 8.75 6.13 9.39
N PRO A 242 9.33 5.75 10.54
CA PRO A 242 8.54 5.29 11.69
C PRO A 242 7.73 6.44 12.28
N ASN A 243 6.59 6.13 12.88
CA ASN A 243 5.82 7.10 13.65
C ASN A 243 6.20 7.03 15.13
N ARG A 244 6.94 8.03 15.60
CA ARG A 244 7.30 8.18 17.04
C ARG A 244 6.51 9.30 17.71
N SER A 245 5.62 9.96 16.96
CA SER A 245 4.74 11.02 17.49
C SER A 245 3.61 10.45 18.35
N SER A 246 2.84 11.32 18.97
CA SER A 246 1.64 10.96 19.71
C SER A 246 0.37 10.87 18.88
N ARG A 247 0.46 11.10 17.56
CA ARG A 247 -0.66 11.09 16.61
C ARG A 247 -0.49 9.96 15.63
N SER A 248 -1.58 9.26 15.29
CA SER A 248 -1.61 8.30 14.20
C SER A 248 -1.48 8.99 12.83
N ARG A 249 -1.21 8.18 11.81
CA ARG A 249 -1.23 8.63 10.41
C ARG A 249 -1.99 7.59 9.57
N HIS A 250 -3.31 7.69 9.58
CA HIS A 250 -4.16 6.80 8.81
C HIS A 250 -4.07 7.12 7.30
N ALA A 251 -3.98 6.09 6.51
CA ALA A 251 -4.03 6.16 5.06
C ALA A 251 -4.77 4.94 4.49
N TYR A 252 -5.34 5.11 3.31
CA TYR A 252 -5.89 4.01 2.53
C TYR A 252 -5.20 3.96 1.17
N SER A 253 -4.72 2.80 0.77
CA SER A 253 -4.12 2.61 -0.55
C SER A 253 -4.87 1.57 -1.36
N VAL A 254 -4.98 1.83 -2.67
CA VAL A 254 -5.44 0.86 -3.67
C VAL A 254 -4.36 0.76 -4.74
N HIS A 255 -3.98 -0.46 -5.10
CA HIS A 255 -3.06 -0.70 -6.20
C HIS A 255 -3.85 -1.21 -7.41
N LEU A 256 -3.63 -0.54 -8.53
CA LEU A 256 -4.20 -0.88 -9.81
C LEU A 256 -3.15 -1.55 -10.69
N ILE A 257 -3.61 -2.48 -11.54
CA ILE A 257 -2.84 -3.03 -12.66
C ILE A 257 -3.65 -2.89 -13.93
N ASP A 258 -3.01 -2.94 -15.09
CA ASP A 258 -3.72 -3.05 -16.37
C ASP A 258 -3.95 -4.54 -16.69
N GLY A 259 -5.20 -4.93 -16.90
CA GLY A 259 -5.59 -6.30 -17.23
C GLY A 259 -5.10 -6.77 -18.61
N SER A 260 -4.56 -5.86 -19.44
CA SER A 260 -3.90 -6.19 -20.70
C SER A 260 -2.47 -6.72 -20.52
N ALA A 261 -1.86 -6.48 -19.34
CA ALA A 261 -0.53 -6.99 -18.99
C ALA A 261 -0.60 -8.42 -18.44
N ASP A 262 0.49 -9.17 -18.63
CA ASP A 262 0.61 -10.50 -18.05
C ASP A 262 0.70 -10.40 -16.51
N TYR A 263 -0.15 -11.16 -15.79
CA TYR A 263 -0.10 -11.29 -14.32
C TYR A 263 0.38 -12.69 -13.95
N PRO A 264 1.66 -12.90 -13.64
CA PRO A 264 2.24 -14.22 -13.43
C PRO A 264 1.58 -15.03 -12.30
N ALA A 265 1.42 -16.33 -12.53
CA ALA A 265 0.78 -17.26 -11.59
C ALA A 265 1.58 -17.46 -10.28
N ASP A 266 2.87 -17.15 -10.28
CA ASP A 266 3.75 -17.20 -9.11
C ASP A 266 3.80 -15.88 -8.32
N ASN A 267 3.01 -14.86 -8.67
CA ASN A 267 2.76 -13.73 -7.78
C ASN A 267 2.08 -14.22 -6.50
N TRP A 268 2.47 -13.66 -5.35
CA TRP A 268 1.91 -14.05 -4.05
C TRP A 268 0.41 -13.75 -3.92
N LEU A 269 -0.03 -12.62 -4.49
CA LEU A 269 -1.42 -12.20 -4.46
C LEU A 269 -2.15 -12.83 -5.64
N GLN A 270 -2.84 -13.92 -5.39
CA GLN A 270 -3.71 -14.58 -6.35
C GLN A 270 -5.17 -14.45 -5.94
N ARG A 271 -6.06 -14.41 -6.92
CA ARG A 271 -7.51 -14.42 -6.70
C ARG A 271 -8.07 -15.80 -7.00
N ALA A 272 -9.04 -16.23 -6.21
CA ALA A 272 -9.80 -17.43 -6.50
C ALA A 272 -10.66 -17.21 -7.78
N ALA A 273 -10.88 -18.29 -8.53
CA ALA A 273 -11.61 -18.21 -9.80
C ALA A 273 -13.06 -17.68 -9.66
N ASP A 274 -13.67 -17.85 -8.51
CA ASP A 274 -15.00 -17.34 -8.17
C ASP A 274 -14.99 -15.87 -7.69
N LYS A 275 -13.81 -15.29 -7.47
CA LYS A 275 -13.60 -13.90 -7.04
C LYS A 275 -12.52 -13.22 -7.89
N PRO A 276 -12.71 -13.09 -9.22
CA PRO A 276 -11.71 -12.49 -10.09
C PRO A 276 -11.47 -11.02 -9.73
N LEU A 277 -10.34 -10.48 -10.19
CA LEU A 277 -10.11 -9.03 -10.14
C LEU A 277 -11.21 -8.29 -10.89
N ARG A 278 -11.58 -7.12 -10.37
CA ARG A 278 -12.60 -6.26 -10.95
C ARG A 278 -12.06 -4.83 -11.11
N GLY A 279 -12.49 -4.18 -12.17
CA GLY A 279 -12.23 -2.78 -12.43
C GLY A 279 -13.16 -1.83 -11.65
N PHE A 280 -13.31 -0.63 -12.19
CA PHE A 280 -14.18 0.44 -11.68
C PHE A 280 -15.65 0.21 -12.04
#